data_8a9e4b48012be10a4cd101d5557afac3
#
_entry.id   8a9e4b48012be10a4cd101d5557afac3
#
_cell.length_a   1.000
_cell.length_b   1.000
_cell.length_c   1.000
_cell.angle_alpha   90.00
_cell.angle_beta   90.00
_cell.angle_gamma   90.00
#
_symmetry.space_group_name_H-M   'P 1'
#
loop_
_entity.id
_entity.type
_entity.pdbx_description
1 polymer ?
#
loop_
_entity_poly.entity_id
_entity_poly.type
_entity_poly.pdbx_seq_one_letter_code
_entity_poly.pdbx_strand_id
1 'polypeptide(L)'
;MKKRTLAAILIAAAASLPTAAFAEYRKNFFVRMSEPTGFIDHYFEEHPNLHHEAFSCFSDKGPLIKGLILRPAGDPKALIVMTHGYNMSCEDYMPLAHRFAEAGFTVLMFDGLGIGLSEGDRIYGLPQHILDMDSVLSAVQADPELSSLPLLLFGHSWGGYAACCISALSEYPIKGILTCGAFRKSSSSMIPTIRKRYPHAAPFLIASIESLEKILFGKPASITSSEGLRKADCPARLYHSMDDAVVSYDESFLKMRRELAGKDNIEFITMDGRNHDLYLPPENDRSRRAIRKELAATRDIELRKELTARLWALMSETDEPLAAEFITFFNHCLE
;
A
#
# COMPACT_ATOMS: atom_id res chain seq x y z
N MET A 1 42.93 16.37 -22.38
CA MET A 1 42.58 15.03 -21.92
C MET A 1 42.45 14.09 -23.12
N LYS A 2 43.23 13.00 -23.20
CA LYS A 2 43.22 12.11 -24.38
C LYS A 2 41.83 11.42 -24.48
N LYS A 3 41.29 11.29 -25.70
CA LYS A 3 39.95 10.68 -25.97
C LYS A 3 39.76 9.34 -25.28
N ARG A 4 40.82 8.54 -25.12
CA ARG A 4 40.80 7.24 -24.38
C ARG A 4 40.57 7.42 -22.88
N THR A 5 41.10 8.46 -22.24
CA THR A 5 40.90 8.74 -20.81
C THR A 5 39.47 9.20 -20.55
N LEU A 6 38.89 10.01 -21.44
CA LEU A 6 37.49 10.42 -21.32
C LEU A 6 36.53 9.21 -21.49
N ALA A 7 36.81 8.34 -22.49
CA ALA A 7 36.04 7.13 -22.71
C ALA A 7 36.10 6.18 -21.49
N ALA A 8 37.26 5.98 -20.88
CA ALA A 8 37.43 5.15 -19.70
C ALA A 8 36.69 5.74 -18.49
N ILE A 9 36.69 7.06 -18.30
CA ILE A 9 35.93 7.74 -17.24
C ILE A 9 34.41 7.57 -17.46
N LEU A 10 33.93 7.71 -18.70
CA LEU A 10 32.53 7.55 -19.04
C LEU A 10 32.07 6.09 -18.84
N ILE A 11 32.90 5.11 -19.19
CA ILE A 11 32.61 3.68 -18.95
C ILE A 11 32.59 3.39 -17.45
N ALA A 12 33.54 3.89 -16.68
CA ALA A 12 33.58 3.73 -15.22
C ALA A 12 32.36 4.39 -14.54
N ALA A 13 31.99 5.60 -14.99
CA ALA A 13 30.78 6.28 -14.50
C ALA A 13 29.52 5.52 -14.86
N ALA A 14 29.40 5.01 -16.08
CA ALA A 14 28.25 4.20 -16.51
C ALA A 14 28.12 2.87 -15.74
N ALA A 15 29.24 2.25 -15.37
CA ALA A 15 29.26 1.03 -14.54
C ALA A 15 28.98 1.32 -13.06
N SER A 16 29.33 2.50 -12.54
CA SER A 16 29.10 2.87 -11.14
C SER A 16 27.65 3.25 -10.83
N LEU A 17 26.90 3.77 -11.81
CA LEU A 17 25.50 4.18 -11.64
C LEU A 17 24.57 3.01 -11.28
N PRO A 18 24.59 1.84 -11.95
CA PRO A 18 23.81 0.68 -11.54
C PRO A 18 24.17 0.19 -10.13
N THR A 19 25.44 0.23 -9.75
CA THR A 19 25.90 -0.15 -8.41
C THR A 19 25.38 0.80 -7.34
N ALA A 20 25.43 2.11 -7.59
CA ALA A 20 24.87 3.12 -6.69
C ALA A 20 23.34 3.02 -6.58
N ALA A 21 22.65 2.80 -7.71
CA ALA A 21 21.20 2.57 -7.75
C ALA A 21 20.83 1.33 -6.96
N PHE A 22 21.56 0.22 -7.10
CA PHE A 22 21.36 -1.01 -6.34
C PHE A 22 21.61 -0.80 -4.85
N ALA A 23 22.67 -0.09 -4.47
CA ALA A 23 22.96 0.18 -3.07
C ALA A 23 21.85 1.01 -2.40
N GLU A 24 21.36 2.05 -3.08
CA GLU A 24 20.26 2.87 -2.58
C GLU A 24 18.93 2.07 -2.54
N TYR A 25 18.64 1.27 -3.56
CA TYR A 25 17.49 0.38 -3.62
C TYR A 25 17.53 -0.63 -2.46
N ARG A 26 18.69 -1.30 -2.26
CA ARG A 26 18.87 -2.25 -1.17
C ARG A 26 18.64 -1.62 0.20
N LYS A 27 19.14 -0.42 0.42
CA LYS A 27 18.98 0.31 1.68
C LYS A 27 17.51 0.57 2.03
N ASN A 28 16.68 0.87 1.02
CA ASN A 28 15.28 1.23 1.23
C ASN A 28 14.35 0.01 1.20
N PHE A 29 14.66 -1.03 0.42
CA PHE A 29 13.72 -2.13 0.19
C PHE A 29 14.19 -3.50 0.72
N PHE A 30 15.49 -3.72 0.98
CA PHE A 30 15.95 -4.99 1.54
C PHE A 30 16.00 -4.92 3.07
N VAL A 31 14.89 -4.57 3.67
CA VAL A 31 14.72 -4.41 5.12
C VAL A 31 13.37 -4.97 5.53
N ARG A 32 13.29 -5.47 6.76
CA ARG A 32 12.02 -5.77 7.41
C ARG A 32 11.43 -4.48 7.95
N MET A 33 10.11 -4.35 7.87
CA MET A 33 9.40 -3.11 8.23
C MET A 33 8.24 -3.36 9.18
N SER A 34 7.84 -2.31 9.89
CA SER A 34 6.61 -2.25 10.67
C SER A 34 6.45 -3.44 11.63
N GLU A 35 7.42 -3.59 12.56
CA GLU A 35 7.26 -4.58 13.64
C GLU A 35 5.97 -4.31 14.40
N PRO A 36 5.21 -5.36 14.80
CA PRO A 36 3.97 -5.20 15.54
C PRO A 36 4.19 -4.38 16.82
N THR A 37 3.29 -3.44 17.09
CA THR A 37 3.38 -2.58 18.29
C THR A 37 2.56 -3.11 19.45
N GLY A 38 1.71 -4.13 19.22
CA GLY A 38 0.71 -4.63 20.16
C GLY A 38 -0.61 -3.86 20.10
N PHE A 39 -0.77 -2.94 19.15
CA PHE A 39 -2.00 -2.17 18.99
C PHE A 39 -3.22 -3.05 18.68
N ILE A 40 -3.05 -4.12 17.91
CA ILE A 40 -4.12 -5.05 17.57
C ILE A 40 -4.74 -5.66 18.84
N ASP A 41 -3.92 -6.17 19.74
CA ASP A 41 -4.38 -6.78 21.00
C ASP A 41 -5.10 -5.73 21.87
N HIS A 42 -4.48 -4.55 22.04
CA HIS A 42 -5.08 -3.43 22.76
C HIS A 42 -6.42 -3.01 22.13
N TYR A 43 -6.52 -2.94 20.80
CA TYR A 43 -7.74 -2.57 20.10
C TYR A 43 -8.89 -3.55 20.36
N PHE A 44 -8.60 -4.86 20.40
CA PHE A 44 -9.61 -5.87 20.71
C PHE A 44 -10.00 -5.88 22.19
N GLU A 45 -9.09 -5.54 23.10
CA GLU A 45 -9.44 -5.34 24.51
C GLU A 45 -10.45 -4.20 24.70
N GLU A 46 -10.31 -3.11 23.92
CA GLU A 46 -11.27 -1.98 23.94
C GLU A 46 -12.55 -2.28 23.15
N HIS A 47 -12.55 -3.25 22.22
CA HIS A 47 -13.67 -3.62 21.37
C HIS A 47 -14.01 -5.11 21.46
N PRO A 48 -14.41 -5.62 22.65
CA PRO A 48 -14.57 -7.05 22.89
C PRO A 48 -15.69 -7.73 22.07
N ASN A 49 -16.58 -6.95 21.47
CA ASN A 49 -17.66 -7.43 20.60
C ASN A 49 -17.24 -7.50 19.11
N LEU A 50 -16.05 -7.05 18.75
CA LEU A 50 -15.55 -7.13 17.39
C LEU A 50 -15.06 -8.55 17.10
N HIS A 51 -15.83 -9.30 16.32
CA HIS A 51 -15.47 -10.65 15.93
C HIS A 51 -14.29 -10.64 14.96
N HIS A 52 -13.25 -11.39 15.30
CA HIS A 52 -12.06 -11.48 14.49
C HIS A 52 -11.43 -12.87 14.50
N GLU A 53 -10.68 -13.17 13.47
CA GLU A 53 -9.91 -14.41 13.34
C GLU A 53 -8.59 -14.16 12.62
N ALA A 54 -7.59 -15.00 12.89
CA ALA A 54 -6.32 -14.93 12.21
C ALA A 54 -6.45 -15.45 10.78
N PHE A 55 -5.82 -14.76 9.82
CA PHE A 55 -5.66 -15.20 8.45
C PHE A 55 -4.22 -15.57 8.16
N SER A 56 -3.99 -16.60 7.36
CA SER A 56 -2.67 -16.88 6.78
C SER A 56 -2.77 -17.63 5.47
N CYS A 57 -1.84 -17.33 4.56
CA CYS A 57 -1.66 -18.09 3.33
C CYS A 57 -0.17 -18.16 2.96
N PHE A 58 0.20 -19.13 2.13
CA PHE A 58 1.56 -19.15 1.58
C PHE A 58 1.69 -18.13 0.46
N SER A 59 2.80 -17.37 0.47
CA SER A 59 3.19 -16.57 -0.67
C SER A 59 3.67 -17.46 -1.82
N ASP A 60 3.82 -16.88 -3.00
CA ASP A 60 4.43 -17.51 -4.17
C ASP A 60 5.85 -18.05 -3.92
N LYS A 61 6.55 -17.49 -2.92
CA LYS A 61 7.92 -17.84 -2.52
C LYS A 61 8.01 -18.77 -1.32
N GLY A 62 6.89 -19.15 -0.72
CA GLY A 62 6.81 -20.09 0.38
C GLY A 62 6.61 -19.52 1.78
N PRO A 63 7.18 -18.36 2.20
CA PRO A 63 6.89 -17.79 3.51
C PRO A 63 5.41 -17.42 3.69
N LEU A 64 4.91 -17.46 4.94
CA LEU A 64 3.53 -17.14 5.25
C LEU A 64 3.27 -15.64 5.22
N ILE A 65 2.24 -15.26 4.48
CA ILE A 65 1.54 -13.99 4.60
C ILE A 65 0.51 -14.15 5.70
N LYS A 66 0.47 -13.21 6.65
CA LYS A 66 -0.42 -13.23 7.79
C LYS A 66 -1.27 -11.97 7.84
N GLY A 67 -2.42 -12.09 8.48
CA GLY A 67 -3.36 -10.98 8.60
C GLY A 67 -4.51 -11.33 9.53
N LEU A 68 -5.58 -10.57 9.40
CA LEU A 68 -6.78 -10.66 10.23
C LEU A 68 -8.03 -10.60 9.35
N ILE A 69 -9.05 -11.34 9.75
CA ILE A 69 -10.39 -11.19 9.22
C ILE A 69 -11.27 -10.62 10.34
N LEU A 70 -11.91 -9.48 10.07
CA LEU A 70 -12.97 -8.93 10.91
C LEU A 70 -14.32 -9.34 10.34
N ARG A 71 -15.23 -9.80 11.20
CA ARG A 71 -16.56 -10.25 10.83
C ARG A 71 -17.63 -9.26 11.27
N PRO A 72 -18.65 -8.98 10.46
CA PRO A 72 -19.82 -8.22 10.90
C PRO A 72 -20.65 -9.01 11.92
N ALA A 73 -21.51 -8.32 12.65
CA ALA A 73 -22.41 -8.96 13.62
C ALA A 73 -23.51 -9.84 12.99
N GLY A 74 -23.77 -9.69 11.71
CA GLY A 74 -24.78 -10.45 10.94
C GLY A 74 -24.20 -11.04 9.67
N ASP A 75 -25.07 -11.47 8.75
CA ASP A 75 -24.64 -12.01 7.45
C ASP A 75 -23.86 -10.96 6.66
N PRO A 76 -22.67 -11.30 6.13
CA PRO A 76 -21.82 -10.37 5.43
C PRO A 76 -22.37 -9.99 4.04
N LYS A 77 -22.33 -8.71 3.70
CA LYS A 77 -22.72 -8.21 2.37
C LYS A 77 -21.71 -8.54 1.29
N ALA A 78 -20.43 -8.44 1.64
CA ALA A 78 -19.30 -8.65 0.74
C ALA A 78 -18.00 -8.82 1.57
N LEU A 79 -16.93 -9.22 0.89
CA LEU A 79 -15.57 -9.25 1.41
C LEU A 79 -14.80 -8.03 0.91
N ILE A 80 -14.27 -7.22 1.82
CA ILE A 80 -13.29 -6.19 1.51
C ILE A 80 -11.90 -6.73 1.83
N VAL A 81 -11.02 -6.86 0.84
CA VAL A 81 -9.60 -7.12 1.05
C VAL A 81 -8.87 -5.79 1.13
N MET A 82 -8.29 -5.50 2.31
CA MET A 82 -7.57 -4.27 2.59
C MET A 82 -6.07 -4.48 2.56
N THR A 83 -5.36 -3.57 1.90
CA THR A 83 -3.90 -3.64 1.75
C THR A 83 -3.24 -2.30 2.10
N HIS A 84 -2.14 -2.41 2.88
CA HIS A 84 -1.48 -1.31 3.57
C HIS A 84 -0.47 -0.53 2.71
N GLY A 85 -0.11 0.68 3.18
CA GLY A 85 0.95 1.50 2.63
C GLY A 85 2.35 1.02 3.00
N TYR A 86 3.38 1.61 2.33
CA TYR A 86 4.77 1.35 2.62
C TYR A 86 5.14 1.74 4.07
N ASN A 87 5.85 0.86 4.77
CA ASN A 87 6.20 1.01 6.18
C ASN A 87 4.99 1.15 7.13
N MET A 88 3.89 0.50 6.76
CA MET A 88 2.66 0.37 7.53
C MET A 88 2.29 -1.11 7.63
N SER A 89 1.33 -1.43 8.49
CA SER A 89 0.81 -2.79 8.70
C SER A 89 -0.69 -2.77 8.91
N CYS A 90 -1.32 -3.92 9.14
CA CYS A 90 -2.74 -4.04 9.49
C CYS A 90 -3.13 -3.14 10.67
N GLU A 91 -2.22 -2.95 11.65
CA GLU A 91 -2.46 -2.11 12.83
C GLU A 91 -2.92 -0.70 12.46
N ASP A 92 -2.36 -0.13 11.37
CA ASP A 92 -2.63 1.23 10.95
C ASP A 92 -4.04 1.46 10.43
N TYR A 93 -4.75 0.38 10.09
CA TYR A 93 -6.06 0.42 9.43
C TYR A 93 -7.18 -0.18 10.29
N MET A 94 -6.89 -0.63 11.51
CA MET A 94 -7.86 -1.27 12.40
C MET A 94 -9.16 -0.47 12.56
N PRO A 95 -9.15 0.84 12.85
CA PRO A 95 -10.40 1.59 13.03
C PRO A 95 -11.22 1.67 11.75
N LEU A 96 -10.59 1.89 10.60
CA LEU A 96 -11.31 1.92 9.32
C LEU A 96 -11.89 0.55 8.96
N ALA A 97 -11.13 -0.53 9.20
CA ALA A 97 -11.60 -1.89 8.99
C ALA A 97 -12.78 -2.24 9.93
N HIS A 98 -12.74 -1.77 11.18
CA HIS A 98 -13.85 -1.90 12.12
C HIS A 98 -15.10 -1.20 11.60
N ARG A 99 -14.99 0.05 11.08
CA ARG A 99 -16.12 0.75 10.46
C ARG A 99 -16.73 -0.01 9.28
N PHE A 100 -15.90 -0.65 8.47
CA PHE A 100 -16.41 -1.52 7.40
C PHE A 100 -17.11 -2.76 7.96
N ALA A 101 -16.59 -3.39 9.03
CA ALA A 101 -17.24 -4.52 9.68
C ALA A 101 -18.60 -4.12 10.30
N GLU A 102 -18.67 -2.98 10.99
CA GLU A 102 -19.94 -2.42 11.50
C GLU A 102 -20.94 -2.13 10.39
N ALA A 103 -20.46 -1.75 9.21
CA ALA A 103 -21.30 -1.52 8.03
C ALA A 103 -21.77 -2.81 7.34
N GLY A 104 -21.40 -3.98 7.86
CA GLY A 104 -21.85 -5.29 7.38
C GLY A 104 -20.93 -5.96 6.37
N PHE A 105 -19.66 -5.58 6.29
CA PHE A 105 -18.66 -6.24 5.44
C PHE A 105 -17.77 -7.19 6.25
N THR A 106 -17.43 -8.33 5.68
CA THR A 106 -16.25 -9.07 6.13
C THR A 106 -15.02 -8.33 5.62
N VAL A 107 -14.01 -8.11 6.48
CA VAL A 107 -12.81 -7.36 6.13
C VAL A 107 -11.59 -8.22 6.36
N LEU A 108 -10.86 -8.53 5.30
CA LEU A 108 -9.57 -9.22 5.37
C LEU A 108 -8.45 -8.19 5.20
N MET A 109 -7.64 -8.01 6.22
CA MET A 109 -6.42 -7.22 6.19
C MET A 109 -5.21 -8.16 6.23
N PHE A 110 -4.18 -7.87 5.46
CA PHE A 110 -2.94 -8.66 5.49
C PHE A 110 -1.70 -7.78 5.49
N ASP A 111 -0.64 -8.26 6.10
CA ASP A 111 0.69 -7.68 6.03
C ASP A 111 1.48 -8.34 4.90
N GLY A 112 2.13 -7.56 4.06
CA GLY A 112 3.00 -8.09 3.01
C GLY A 112 4.22 -8.82 3.58
N LEU A 113 4.90 -9.63 2.79
CA LEU A 113 6.13 -10.32 3.21
C LEU A 113 7.17 -9.35 3.74
N GLY A 114 7.79 -9.70 4.88
CA GLY A 114 8.78 -8.87 5.55
C GLY A 114 8.19 -7.67 6.29
N ILE A 115 6.89 -7.69 6.58
CA ILE A 115 6.14 -6.63 7.27
C ILE A 115 5.29 -7.23 8.37
N GLY A 116 5.15 -6.49 9.48
CA GLY A 116 4.21 -6.75 10.57
C GLY A 116 4.19 -8.21 11.02
N LEU A 117 3.02 -8.83 10.94
CA LEU A 117 2.76 -10.21 11.35
C LEU A 117 3.32 -11.25 10.38
N SER A 118 3.54 -10.89 9.10
CA SER A 118 3.98 -11.82 8.05
C SER A 118 5.43 -12.25 8.21
N GLU A 119 5.74 -13.42 7.66
CA GLU A 119 7.09 -13.95 7.62
C GLU A 119 7.96 -13.21 6.60
N GLY A 120 9.23 -13.58 6.56
CA GLY A 120 10.23 -12.95 5.71
C GLY A 120 11.10 -11.97 6.48
N ASP A 121 12.39 -11.94 6.13
CA ASP A 121 13.38 -11.09 6.77
C ASP A 121 13.45 -9.68 6.16
N ARG A 122 12.77 -9.48 5.04
CA ARG A 122 12.78 -8.22 4.29
C ARG A 122 11.69 -8.16 3.22
N ILE A 123 11.39 -6.96 2.75
CA ILE A 123 10.78 -6.73 1.45
C ILE A 123 11.87 -6.72 0.37
N TYR A 124 11.51 -6.93 -0.89
CA TYR A 124 12.47 -6.94 -2.01
C TYR A 124 12.23 -5.79 -2.99
N GLY A 125 11.15 -5.05 -2.82
CA GLY A 125 10.77 -3.91 -3.66
C GLY A 125 9.27 -3.73 -3.76
N LEU A 126 8.86 -2.63 -4.37
CA LEU A 126 7.43 -2.28 -4.44
C LEU A 126 6.58 -3.27 -5.26
N PRO A 127 7.07 -3.91 -6.35
CA PRO A 127 6.27 -4.91 -7.06
C PRO A 127 5.96 -6.17 -6.24
N GLN A 128 6.67 -6.43 -5.12
CA GLN A 128 6.40 -7.55 -4.22
C GLN A 128 4.94 -7.55 -3.73
N HIS A 129 4.40 -6.38 -3.42
CA HIS A 129 3.05 -6.28 -2.84
C HIS A 129 1.93 -6.66 -3.83
N ILE A 130 2.18 -6.57 -5.14
CA ILE A 130 1.26 -7.12 -6.15
C ILE A 130 1.22 -8.66 -6.05
N LEU A 131 2.39 -9.30 -5.85
CA LEU A 131 2.49 -10.75 -5.71
C LEU A 131 1.91 -11.23 -4.37
N ASP A 132 2.13 -10.48 -3.30
CA ASP A 132 1.55 -10.77 -1.99
C ASP A 132 0.02 -10.71 -2.07
N MET A 133 -0.53 -9.68 -2.71
CA MET A 133 -1.96 -9.54 -2.94
C MET A 133 -2.52 -10.67 -3.83
N ASP A 134 -1.80 -11.07 -4.88
CA ASP A 134 -2.19 -12.20 -5.74
C ASP A 134 -2.28 -13.51 -4.94
N SER A 135 -1.31 -13.76 -4.05
CA SER A 135 -1.31 -14.91 -3.16
C SER A 135 -2.51 -14.90 -2.18
N VAL A 136 -2.82 -13.74 -1.60
CA VAL A 136 -3.97 -13.56 -0.71
C VAL A 136 -5.28 -13.77 -1.46
N LEU A 137 -5.45 -13.17 -2.64
CA LEU A 137 -6.66 -13.33 -3.43
C LEU A 137 -6.83 -14.76 -3.95
N SER A 138 -5.74 -15.46 -4.26
CA SER A 138 -5.79 -16.89 -4.60
C SER A 138 -6.26 -17.74 -3.42
N ALA A 139 -5.80 -17.43 -2.19
CA ALA A 139 -6.26 -18.09 -0.98
C ALA A 139 -7.74 -17.79 -0.70
N VAL A 140 -8.19 -16.55 -0.89
CA VAL A 140 -9.61 -16.15 -0.80
C VAL A 140 -10.46 -16.95 -1.79
N GLN A 141 -10.01 -17.12 -3.03
CA GLN A 141 -10.76 -17.91 -4.03
C GLN A 141 -10.80 -19.42 -3.71
N ALA A 142 -9.81 -19.92 -2.99
CA ALA A 142 -9.76 -21.32 -2.55
C ALA A 142 -10.59 -21.60 -1.29
N ASP A 143 -10.96 -20.57 -0.54
CA ASP A 143 -11.80 -20.67 0.65
C ASP A 143 -13.29 -20.62 0.26
N PRO A 144 -14.10 -21.68 0.55
CA PRO A 144 -15.50 -21.73 0.12
C PRO A 144 -16.38 -20.63 0.73
N GLU A 145 -16.10 -20.17 1.93
CA GLU A 145 -16.85 -19.11 2.59
C GLU A 145 -16.49 -17.75 2.00
N LEU A 146 -15.20 -17.40 1.97
CA LEU A 146 -14.74 -16.12 1.48
C LEU A 146 -15.02 -15.93 -0.02
N SER A 147 -14.85 -16.98 -0.83
CA SER A 147 -15.11 -16.94 -2.27
C SER A 147 -16.58 -16.82 -2.64
N SER A 148 -17.48 -17.13 -1.71
CA SER A 148 -18.93 -16.94 -1.91
C SER A 148 -19.36 -15.48 -1.84
N LEU A 149 -18.54 -14.61 -1.25
CA LEU A 149 -18.83 -13.19 -1.06
C LEU A 149 -18.40 -12.36 -2.27
N PRO A 150 -19.17 -11.32 -2.65
CA PRO A 150 -18.69 -10.33 -3.60
C PRO A 150 -17.37 -9.71 -3.13
N LEU A 151 -16.35 -9.67 -4.01
CA LEU A 151 -15.00 -9.22 -3.67
C LEU A 151 -14.84 -7.73 -3.94
N LEU A 152 -14.43 -6.98 -2.94
CA LEU A 152 -14.10 -5.56 -2.98
C LEU A 152 -12.64 -5.35 -2.54
N LEU A 153 -11.97 -4.35 -3.11
CA LEU A 153 -10.59 -4.03 -2.77
C LEU A 153 -10.47 -2.62 -2.19
N PHE A 154 -9.78 -2.49 -1.07
CA PHE A 154 -9.31 -1.22 -0.53
C PHE A 154 -7.79 -1.20 -0.50
N GLY A 155 -7.17 -0.11 -0.96
CA GLY A 155 -5.72 0.04 -0.90
C GLY A 155 -5.27 1.46 -0.62
N HIS A 156 -4.29 1.61 0.28
CA HIS A 156 -3.64 2.88 0.54
C HIS A 156 -2.21 2.89 0.00
N SER A 157 -1.82 3.95 -0.71
CA SER A 157 -0.44 4.16 -1.15
C SER A 157 0.12 2.95 -1.93
N TRP A 158 1.07 2.22 -1.34
CA TRP A 158 1.64 0.99 -1.89
C TRP A 158 0.58 -0.10 -2.09
N GLY A 159 -0.33 -0.27 -1.13
CA GLY A 159 -1.49 -1.14 -1.28
C GLY A 159 -2.44 -0.66 -2.38
N GLY A 160 -2.62 0.65 -2.51
CA GLY A 160 -3.40 1.23 -3.61
C GLY A 160 -2.79 0.92 -4.98
N TYR A 161 -1.46 0.95 -5.10
CA TYR A 161 -0.77 0.50 -6.30
C TYR A 161 -1.02 -0.97 -6.59
N ALA A 162 -0.92 -1.85 -5.58
CA ALA A 162 -1.18 -3.27 -5.75
C ALA A 162 -2.63 -3.54 -6.17
N ALA A 163 -3.61 -2.91 -5.51
CA ALA A 163 -5.03 -3.02 -5.84
C ALA A 163 -5.36 -2.55 -7.26
N CYS A 164 -4.75 -1.45 -7.71
CA CYS A 164 -4.90 -0.99 -9.08
C CYS A 164 -4.27 -1.95 -10.11
N CYS A 165 -3.15 -2.60 -9.76
CA CYS A 165 -2.38 -3.42 -10.70
C CYS A 165 -2.90 -4.85 -10.86
N ILE A 166 -3.63 -5.38 -9.87
CA ILE A 166 -3.93 -6.81 -9.77
C ILE A 166 -4.66 -7.37 -11.00
N SER A 167 -5.61 -6.65 -11.57
CA SER A 167 -6.35 -7.05 -12.77
C SER A 167 -5.50 -7.16 -14.04
N ALA A 168 -4.25 -6.66 -14.04
CA ALA A 168 -3.29 -6.87 -15.11
C ALA A 168 -2.41 -8.10 -14.90
N LEU A 169 -2.39 -8.62 -13.67
CA LEU A 169 -1.63 -9.83 -13.32
C LEU A 169 -2.51 -11.08 -13.42
N SER A 170 -3.66 -11.07 -12.74
CA SER A 170 -4.56 -12.20 -12.60
C SER A 170 -6.02 -11.76 -12.70
N GLU A 171 -6.90 -12.72 -13.01
CA GLU A 171 -8.34 -12.47 -13.12
C GLU A 171 -9.04 -12.89 -11.82
N TYR A 172 -9.65 -11.93 -11.15
CA TYR A 172 -10.48 -12.12 -9.96
C TYR A 172 -11.84 -11.46 -10.16
N PRO A 173 -12.94 -11.98 -9.56
CA PRO A 173 -14.29 -11.43 -9.72
C PRO A 173 -14.50 -10.16 -8.86
N ILE A 174 -13.64 -9.16 -9.05
CA ILE A 174 -13.65 -7.92 -8.30
C ILE A 174 -14.88 -7.10 -8.66
N LYS A 175 -15.63 -6.64 -7.64
CA LYS A 175 -16.84 -5.83 -7.77
C LYS A 175 -16.60 -4.35 -7.57
N GLY A 176 -15.50 -3.96 -6.93
CA GLY A 176 -15.15 -2.54 -6.73
C GLY A 176 -13.74 -2.36 -6.21
N ILE A 177 -13.09 -1.26 -6.60
CA ILE A 177 -11.74 -0.89 -6.18
C ILE A 177 -11.78 0.53 -5.61
N LEU A 178 -11.33 0.71 -4.37
CA LEU A 178 -11.18 2.02 -3.75
C LEU A 178 -9.72 2.21 -3.32
N THR A 179 -9.11 3.32 -3.70
CA THR A 179 -7.73 3.60 -3.32
C THR A 179 -7.51 5.01 -2.81
N CYS A 180 -6.60 5.15 -1.86
CA CYS A 180 -6.14 6.40 -1.29
C CYS A 180 -4.65 6.57 -1.56
N GLY A 181 -4.23 7.67 -2.24
CA GLY A 181 -2.81 7.99 -2.47
C GLY A 181 -2.06 6.97 -3.32
N ALA A 182 -2.73 6.21 -4.18
CA ALA A 182 -2.10 5.22 -5.04
C ALA A 182 -1.13 5.86 -6.04
N PHE A 183 -0.01 5.19 -6.32
CA PHE A 183 0.93 5.65 -7.33
C PHE A 183 0.81 4.85 -8.63
N ARG A 184 1.25 5.46 -9.74
CA ARG A 184 1.06 4.93 -11.09
C ARG A 184 1.90 3.67 -11.37
N LYS A 185 3.16 3.66 -10.95
CA LYS A 185 4.10 2.54 -11.07
C LYS A 185 5.16 2.63 -9.98
N SER A 186 5.85 1.55 -9.69
CA SER A 186 6.87 1.48 -8.64
C SER A 186 7.84 2.69 -8.68
N SER A 187 8.44 2.98 -9.83
CA SER A 187 9.37 4.11 -9.96
C SER A 187 8.74 5.49 -9.71
N SER A 188 7.42 5.66 -9.89
CA SER A 188 6.74 6.95 -9.70
C SER A 188 6.83 7.47 -8.27
N SER A 189 6.83 6.58 -7.27
CA SER A 189 7.00 6.95 -5.87
C SER A 189 8.39 7.50 -5.55
N MET A 190 9.41 7.08 -6.31
CA MET A 190 10.81 7.43 -6.08
C MET A 190 11.29 8.62 -6.94
N ILE A 191 10.61 8.89 -8.07
CA ILE A 191 11.04 9.92 -9.05
C ILE A 191 11.29 11.29 -8.41
N PRO A 192 10.40 11.85 -7.57
CA PRO A 192 10.63 13.18 -6.98
C PRO A 192 11.92 13.23 -6.15
N THR A 193 12.15 12.23 -5.32
CA THR A 193 13.33 12.12 -4.46
C THR A 193 14.61 11.96 -5.28
N ILE A 194 14.59 11.09 -6.30
CA ILE A 194 15.74 10.86 -7.18
C ILE A 194 16.07 12.12 -7.97
N ARG A 195 15.08 12.80 -8.54
CA ARG A 195 15.28 14.06 -9.29
C ARG A 195 15.85 15.17 -8.41
N LYS A 196 15.34 15.30 -7.18
CA LYS A 196 15.84 16.30 -6.23
C LYS A 196 17.29 16.05 -5.83
N ARG A 197 17.66 14.79 -5.58
CA ARG A 197 18.99 14.40 -5.10
C ARG A 197 20.04 14.28 -6.21
N TYR A 198 19.62 13.84 -7.39
CA TYR A 198 20.51 13.53 -8.53
C TYR A 198 19.94 14.08 -9.85
N PRO A 199 19.77 15.40 -10.03
CA PRO A 199 19.01 15.97 -11.14
C PRO A 199 19.54 15.54 -12.52
N HIS A 200 20.86 15.43 -12.70
CA HIS A 200 21.49 15.06 -13.98
C HIS A 200 21.57 13.55 -14.21
N ALA A 201 21.59 12.75 -13.14
CA ALA A 201 21.67 11.29 -13.22
C ALA A 201 20.30 10.61 -13.11
N ALA A 202 19.24 11.34 -12.76
CA ALA A 202 17.93 10.78 -12.48
C ALA A 202 17.39 9.85 -13.58
N PRO A 203 17.45 10.16 -14.88
CA PRO A 203 16.94 9.26 -15.92
C PRO A 203 17.65 7.90 -15.91
N PHE A 204 18.96 7.88 -15.72
CA PHE A 204 19.76 6.65 -15.67
C PHE A 204 19.49 5.85 -14.40
N LEU A 205 19.36 6.52 -13.24
CA LEU A 205 19.07 5.86 -11.97
C LEU A 205 17.67 5.22 -11.98
N ILE A 206 16.68 5.93 -12.50
CA ILE A 206 15.31 5.43 -12.65
C ILE A 206 15.30 4.19 -13.57
N ALA A 207 15.93 4.28 -14.74
CA ALA A 207 16.01 3.15 -15.67
C ALA A 207 16.76 1.94 -15.09
N SER A 208 17.80 2.19 -14.26
CA SER A 208 18.53 1.13 -13.56
C SER A 208 17.66 0.44 -12.49
N ILE A 209 16.87 1.20 -11.74
CA ILE A 209 15.93 0.66 -10.75
C ILE A 209 14.83 -0.14 -11.45
N GLU A 210 14.23 0.40 -12.51
CA GLU A 210 13.20 -0.32 -13.28
C GLU A 210 13.74 -1.63 -13.89
N SER A 211 15.00 -1.63 -14.35
CA SER A 211 15.65 -2.83 -14.87
C SER A 211 15.92 -3.85 -13.77
N LEU A 212 16.35 -3.40 -12.59
CA LEU A 212 16.54 -4.26 -11.43
C LEU A 212 15.23 -4.90 -10.98
N GLU A 213 14.16 -4.11 -10.87
CA GLU A 213 12.84 -4.64 -10.49
C GLU A 213 12.33 -5.67 -11.50
N LYS A 214 12.56 -5.46 -12.79
CA LYS A 214 12.23 -6.47 -13.84
C LYS A 214 13.00 -7.77 -13.67
N ILE A 215 14.26 -7.71 -13.24
CA ILE A 215 15.06 -8.91 -12.95
C ILE A 215 14.52 -9.62 -11.70
N LEU A 216 14.13 -8.88 -10.66
CA LEU A 216 13.67 -9.43 -9.39
C LEU A 216 12.24 -9.99 -9.46
N PHE A 217 11.35 -9.33 -10.19
CA PHE A 217 9.91 -9.59 -10.14
C PHE A 217 9.30 -9.97 -11.50
N GLY A 218 10.02 -9.84 -12.60
CA GLY A 218 9.49 -10.13 -13.92
C GLY A 218 8.32 -9.22 -14.34
N LYS A 219 7.19 -9.84 -14.77
CA LYS A 219 5.99 -9.12 -15.24
C LYS A 219 5.43 -8.10 -14.22
N PRO A 220 5.26 -8.42 -12.93
CA PRO A 220 4.77 -7.47 -11.94
C PRO A 220 5.49 -6.12 -11.90
N ALA A 221 6.82 -6.09 -12.10
CA ALA A 221 7.59 -4.85 -12.14
C ALA A 221 7.27 -3.94 -13.33
N SER A 222 6.61 -4.46 -14.35
CA SER A 222 6.25 -3.72 -15.55
C SER A 222 4.81 -3.23 -15.56
N ILE A 223 3.97 -3.75 -14.66
CA ILE A 223 2.56 -3.39 -14.56
C ILE A 223 2.41 -1.97 -14.01
N THR A 224 1.50 -1.21 -14.60
CA THR A 224 1.10 0.09 -14.09
C THR A 224 -0.33 0.05 -13.54
N SER A 225 -0.63 0.93 -12.56
CA SER A 225 -2.00 1.10 -12.06
C SER A 225 -3.00 1.39 -13.17
N SER A 226 -2.61 2.20 -14.16
CA SER A 226 -3.47 2.50 -15.32
C SER A 226 -3.73 1.27 -16.19
N GLU A 227 -2.77 0.36 -16.30
CA GLU A 227 -2.94 -0.88 -17.07
C GLU A 227 -3.91 -1.83 -16.36
N GLY A 228 -3.76 -2.00 -15.04
CA GLY A 228 -4.67 -2.85 -14.26
C GLY A 228 -6.09 -2.28 -14.23
N LEU A 229 -6.25 -1.00 -13.95
CA LEU A 229 -7.55 -0.32 -13.96
C LEU A 229 -8.23 -0.33 -15.34
N ARG A 230 -7.47 -0.28 -16.44
CA ARG A 230 -8.03 -0.39 -17.79
C ARG A 230 -8.65 -1.77 -18.03
N LYS A 231 -8.08 -2.81 -17.43
CA LYS A 231 -8.59 -4.20 -17.53
C LYS A 231 -9.71 -4.50 -16.53
N ALA A 232 -9.80 -3.74 -15.45
CA ALA A 232 -10.88 -3.89 -14.49
C ALA A 232 -12.22 -3.44 -15.09
N ASP A 233 -13.22 -4.32 -15.02
CA ASP A 233 -14.58 -4.03 -15.48
C ASP A 233 -15.51 -3.53 -14.37
N CYS A 234 -15.02 -3.49 -13.12
CA CYS A 234 -15.75 -2.99 -11.96
C CYS A 234 -15.58 -1.48 -11.77
N PRO A 235 -16.47 -0.83 -11.02
CA PRO A 235 -16.27 0.54 -10.56
C PRO A 235 -14.97 0.71 -9.79
N ALA A 236 -14.26 1.80 -10.04
CA ALA A 236 -13.06 2.16 -9.28
C ALA A 236 -13.11 3.62 -8.86
N ARG A 237 -12.75 3.92 -7.61
CA ARG A 237 -12.67 5.28 -7.09
C ARG A 237 -11.31 5.52 -6.46
N LEU A 238 -10.61 6.54 -6.96
CA LEU A 238 -9.26 6.89 -6.56
C LEU A 238 -9.25 8.26 -5.89
N TYR A 239 -8.81 8.30 -4.64
CA TYR A 239 -8.62 9.54 -3.88
C TYR A 239 -7.16 9.93 -3.85
N HIS A 240 -6.87 11.22 -4.04
CA HIS A 240 -5.51 11.74 -3.89
C HIS A 240 -5.53 13.21 -3.46
N SER A 241 -4.63 13.58 -2.54
CA SER A 241 -4.50 14.95 -2.10
C SER A 241 -3.51 15.73 -2.95
N MET A 242 -3.83 16.98 -3.30
CA MET A 242 -2.93 17.84 -4.10
C MET A 242 -1.62 18.16 -3.37
N ASP A 243 -1.66 18.18 -2.04
CA ASP A 243 -0.53 18.46 -1.15
C ASP A 243 0.20 17.20 -0.66
N ASP A 244 -0.04 16.03 -1.30
CA ASP A 244 0.65 14.78 -0.96
C ASP A 244 2.17 14.93 -1.11
N ALA A 245 2.87 14.91 0.04
CA ALA A 245 4.32 15.08 0.10
C ALA A 245 5.11 13.77 -0.17
N VAL A 246 4.44 12.63 -0.28
CA VAL A 246 5.04 11.30 -0.46
C VAL A 246 4.89 10.81 -1.88
N VAL A 247 3.66 10.78 -2.37
CA VAL A 247 3.34 10.37 -3.74
C VAL A 247 2.92 11.59 -4.56
N SER A 248 3.71 11.93 -5.56
CA SER A 248 3.43 13.10 -6.40
C SER A 248 2.05 13.01 -7.06
N TYR A 249 1.21 13.99 -6.78
CA TYR A 249 -0.10 14.16 -7.41
C TYR A 249 0.01 14.21 -8.94
N ASP A 250 0.98 14.98 -9.48
CA ASP A 250 1.17 15.13 -10.92
C ASP A 250 1.71 13.87 -11.60
N GLU A 251 2.74 13.25 -11.00
CA GLU A 251 3.45 12.10 -11.60
C GLU A 251 2.66 10.78 -11.46
N SER A 252 1.68 10.73 -10.56
CA SER A 252 0.84 9.55 -10.33
C SER A 252 -0.62 9.82 -10.70
N PHE A 253 -1.35 10.57 -9.90
CA PHE A 253 -2.79 10.72 -10.04
C PHE A 253 -3.22 11.41 -11.34
N LEU A 254 -2.64 12.56 -11.68
CA LEU A 254 -2.99 13.25 -12.92
C LEU A 254 -2.57 12.48 -14.17
N LYS A 255 -1.46 11.72 -14.10
CA LYS A 255 -1.08 10.84 -15.21
C LYS A 255 -2.07 9.69 -15.39
N MET A 256 -2.46 9.01 -14.30
CA MET A 256 -3.47 7.96 -14.36
C MET A 256 -4.80 8.50 -14.91
N ARG A 257 -5.24 9.66 -14.44
CA ARG A 257 -6.48 10.31 -14.94
C ARG A 257 -6.43 10.59 -16.44
N ARG A 258 -5.28 11.03 -16.96
CA ARG A 258 -5.11 11.25 -18.41
C ARG A 258 -5.08 9.94 -19.20
N GLU A 259 -4.37 8.93 -18.70
CA GLU A 259 -4.22 7.62 -19.34
C GLU A 259 -5.53 6.81 -19.36
N LEU A 260 -6.42 7.09 -18.42
CA LEU A 260 -7.71 6.43 -18.25
C LEU A 260 -8.89 7.32 -18.71
N ALA A 261 -8.61 8.41 -19.38
CA ALA A 261 -9.66 9.26 -19.97
C ALA A 261 -10.57 8.42 -20.89
N GLY A 262 -11.90 8.51 -20.65
CA GLY A 262 -12.90 7.71 -21.39
C GLY A 262 -13.22 6.33 -20.79
N LYS A 263 -12.68 6.00 -19.61
CA LYS A 263 -13.14 4.87 -18.79
C LYS A 263 -14.19 5.37 -17.80
N ASP A 264 -15.47 5.16 -18.11
CA ASP A 264 -16.60 5.73 -17.35
C ASP A 264 -16.81 5.06 -15.98
N ASN A 265 -16.24 3.88 -15.78
CA ASN A 265 -16.29 3.16 -14.51
C ASN A 265 -15.19 3.58 -13.50
N ILE A 266 -14.37 4.60 -13.81
CA ILE A 266 -13.28 5.06 -12.94
C ILE A 266 -13.50 6.52 -12.55
N GLU A 267 -13.62 6.76 -11.25
CA GLU A 267 -13.78 8.07 -10.65
C GLU A 267 -12.49 8.55 -9.98
N PHE A 268 -12.10 9.80 -10.23
CA PHE A 268 -10.92 10.44 -9.68
C PHE A 268 -11.32 11.58 -8.76
N ILE A 269 -11.12 11.41 -7.45
CA ILE A 269 -11.44 12.39 -6.41
C ILE A 269 -10.18 13.12 -5.98
N THR A 270 -10.14 14.41 -6.25
CA THR A 270 -9.07 15.30 -5.77
C THR A 270 -9.43 15.87 -4.41
N MET A 271 -8.52 15.75 -3.46
CA MET A 271 -8.63 16.35 -2.13
C MET A 271 -7.56 17.43 -1.94
N ASP A 272 -7.73 18.28 -0.94
CA ASP A 272 -6.78 19.33 -0.57
C ASP A 272 -6.57 19.34 0.94
N GLY A 273 -5.34 19.64 1.40
CA GLY A 273 -5.02 19.71 2.83
C GLY A 273 -5.01 18.38 3.57
N ARG A 274 -5.04 17.24 2.86
CA ARG A 274 -5.13 15.89 3.44
C ARG A 274 -3.80 15.15 3.49
N ASN A 275 -2.77 15.68 2.82
CA ASN A 275 -1.46 15.04 2.68
C ASN A 275 -1.55 13.59 2.14
N HIS A 276 -0.64 12.69 2.57
CA HIS A 276 -0.54 11.32 2.03
C HIS A 276 -1.51 10.33 2.68
N ASP A 277 -1.60 10.35 4.02
CA ASP A 277 -2.46 9.41 4.77
C ASP A 277 -3.89 9.97 4.87
N LEU A 278 -4.44 10.33 3.71
CA LEU A 278 -5.69 11.10 3.55
C LEU A 278 -6.94 10.43 4.14
N TYR A 279 -6.89 9.14 4.42
CA TYR A 279 -7.96 8.38 5.10
C TYR A 279 -8.02 8.64 6.62
N LEU A 280 -7.01 9.31 7.19
CA LEU A 280 -6.97 9.71 8.58
C LEU A 280 -7.54 11.13 8.78
N PRO A 281 -7.95 11.48 10.00
CA PRO A 281 -8.17 12.88 10.35
C PRO A 281 -6.93 13.73 10.01
N PRO A 282 -7.09 14.93 9.41
CA PRO A 282 -5.96 15.71 8.88
C PRO A 282 -4.88 16.06 9.90
N GLU A 283 -5.27 16.25 11.17
CA GLU A 283 -4.38 16.54 12.29
C GLU A 283 -3.55 15.34 12.75
N ASN A 284 -4.02 14.11 12.48
CA ASN A 284 -3.41 12.90 13.01
C ASN A 284 -2.19 12.44 12.19
N ASP A 285 -2.18 12.59 10.88
CA ASP A 285 -1.05 12.18 10.03
C ASP A 285 0.28 12.78 10.54
N ARG A 286 0.33 14.11 10.74
CA ARG A 286 1.52 14.79 11.21
C ARG A 286 1.95 14.32 12.61
N SER A 287 0.99 14.18 13.52
CA SER A 287 1.24 13.76 14.90
C SER A 287 1.75 12.34 14.98
N ARG A 288 1.15 11.40 14.24
CA ARG A 288 1.59 9.99 14.16
C ARG A 288 3.01 9.87 13.62
N ARG A 289 3.36 10.59 12.55
CA ARG A 289 4.72 10.62 11.98
C ARG A 289 5.74 11.17 12.97
N ALA A 290 5.41 12.24 13.72
CA ALA A 290 6.29 12.82 14.72
C ALA A 290 6.55 11.83 15.87
N ILE A 291 5.51 11.20 16.42
CA ILE A 291 5.63 10.21 17.50
C ILE A 291 6.44 8.99 17.05
N ARG A 292 6.19 8.44 15.87
CA ARG A 292 6.98 7.31 15.34
C ARG A 292 8.46 7.63 15.18
N LYS A 293 8.78 8.85 14.74
CA LYS A 293 10.17 9.32 14.66
C LYS A 293 10.82 9.39 16.03
N GLU A 294 10.10 9.89 17.04
CA GLU A 294 10.60 9.98 18.42
C GLU A 294 10.76 8.58 19.04
N LEU A 295 9.81 7.67 18.85
CA LEU A 295 9.90 6.26 19.25
C LEU A 295 11.14 5.57 18.66
N ALA A 296 11.46 5.83 17.39
CA ALA A 296 12.64 5.27 16.74
C ALA A 296 13.96 5.84 17.29
N ALA A 297 13.94 7.07 17.82
CA ALA A 297 15.13 7.77 18.32
C ALA A 297 15.40 7.53 19.81
N THR A 298 14.37 7.25 20.63
CA THR A 298 14.54 7.11 22.09
C THR A 298 14.79 5.67 22.52
N ARG A 299 15.63 5.52 23.57
CA ARG A 299 15.84 4.25 24.30
C ARG A 299 15.26 4.28 25.71
N ASP A 300 14.73 5.42 26.14
CA ASP A 300 14.08 5.60 27.43
C ASP A 300 12.78 4.78 27.48
N ILE A 301 12.68 3.84 28.42
CA ILE A 301 11.57 2.90 28.52
C ILE A 301 10.27 3.59 28.90
N GLU A 302 10.31 4.54 29.82
CA GLU A 302 9.09 5.24 30.27
C GLU A 302 8.59 6.20 29.18
N LEU A 303 9.48 6.93 28.53
CA LEU A 303 9.13 7.75 27.37
C LEU A 303 8.56 6.91 26.21
N ARG A 304 9.11 5.72 25.95
CA ARG A 304 8.56 4.81 24.94
C ARG A 304 7.15 4.37 25.26
N LYS A 305 6.84 4.05 26.52
CA LYS A 305 5.48 3.69 26.96
C LYS A 305 4.51 4.85 26.73
N GLU A 306 4.90 6.05 27.16
CA GLU A 306 4.09 7.27 26.96
C GLU A 306 3.81 7.52 25.47
N LEU A 307 4.86 7.51 24.64
CA LEU A 307 4.74 7.74 23.21
C LEU A 307 3.89 6.65 22.53
N THR A 308 4.01 5.40 22.96
CA THR A 308 3.20 4.29 22.44
C THR A 308 1.72 4.50 22.78
N ALA A 309 1.38 4.86 24.01
CA ALA A 309 0.00 5.13 24.40
C ALA A 309 -0.59 6.32 23.61
N ARG A 310 0.19 7.40 23.41
CA ARG A 310 -0.22 8.53 22.57
C ARG A 310 -0.40 8.13 21.10
N LEU A 311 0.47 7.27 20.58
CA LEU A 311 0.34 6.76 19.21
C LEU A 311 -0.93 5.93 19.07
N TRP A 312 -1.21 5.03 20.01
CA TRP A 312 -2.41 4.18 20.00
C TRP A 312 -3.69 5.01 20.06
N ALA A 313 -3.74 6.05 20.90
CA ALA A 313 -4.89 6.96 20.94
C ALA A 313 -5.17 7.61 19.57
N LEU A 314 -4.12 8.07 18.87
CA LEU A 314 -4.27 8.60 17.51
C LEU A 314 -4.60 7.52 16.48
N MET A 315 -4.10 6.29 16.67
CA MET A 315 -4.41 5.16 15.79
C MET A 315 -5.85 4.67 15.93
N SER A 316 -6.50 4.90 17.07
CA SER A 316 -7.90 4.54 17.31
C SER A 316 -8.91 5.49 16.65
N GLU A 317 -8.46 6.62 16.10
CA GLU A 317 -9.33 7.59 15.46
C GLU A 317 -9.57 7.28 13.97
N THR A 318 -10.79 7.55 13.50
CA THR A 318 -11.22 7.39 12.10
C THR A 318 -11.78 8.72 11.58
N ASP A 319 -11.55 9.03 10.33
CA ASP A 319 -12.27 10.09 9.62
C ASP A 319 -13.67 9.58 9.27
N GLU A 320 -14.63 9.82 10.16
CA GLU A 320 -15.99 9.30 10.04
C GLU A 320 -16.70 9.71 8.75
N PRO A 321 -16.66 11.00 8.31
CA PRO A 321 -17.25 11.40 7.04
C PRO A 321 -16.67 10.63 5.86
N LEU A 322 -15.34 10.47 5.82
CA LEU A 322 -14.69 9.78 4.71
C LEU A 322 -14.93 8.27 4.75
N ALA A 323 -14.95 7.66 5.94
CA ALA A 323 -15.32 6.26 6.10
C ALA A 323 -16.74 6.00 5.61
N ALA A 324 -17.70 6.88 5.91
CA ALA A 324 -19.08 6.80 5.41
C ALA A 324 -19.16 6.91 3.88
N GLU A 325 -18.33 7.78 3.27
CA GLU A 325 -18.23 7.91 1.81
C GLU A 325 -17.68 6.63 1.17
N PHE A 326 -16.66 6.00 1.77
CA PHE A 326 -16.10 4.72 1.32
C PHE A 326 -17.14 3.59 1.40
N ILE A 327 -17.87 3.51 2.52
CA ILE A 327 -18.96 2.56 2.71
C ILE A 327 -20.05 2.76 1.65
N THR A 328 -20.42 4.00 1.36
CA THR A 328 -21.42 4.33 0.33
C THR A 328 -20.95 3.85 -1.04
N PHE A 329 -19.69 4.09 -1.40
CA PHE A 329 -19.14 3.60 -2.66
C PHE A 329 -19.17 2.07 -2.75
N PHE A 330 -18.76 1.36 -1.70
CA PHE A 330 -18.78 -0.10 -1.70
C PHE A 330 -20.20 -0.68 -1.75
N ASN A 331 -21.17 -0.07 -1.08
CA ASN A 331 -22.57 -0.49 -1.23
C ASN A 331 -23.06 -0.32 -2.67
N HIS A 332 -22.71 0.79 -3.33
CA HIS A 332 -23.07 1.01 -4.75
C HIS A 332 -22.41 -0.02 -5.69
N CYS A 333 -21.23 -0.53 -5.39
CA CYS A 333 -20.59 -1.59 -6.17
C CYS A 333 -21.33 -2.94 -6.10
N LEU A 334 -22.29 -3.10 -5.18
CA LEU A 334 -23.05 -4.34 -4.98
C LEU A 334 -24.45 -4.28 -5.61
N GLU A 335 -24.88 -3.11 -6.08
CA GLU A 335 -26.15 -2.89 -6.82
C GLU A 335 -26.00 -3.33 -8.28
#